data_e8d581b3a8816cf415f666a890e49dff
#
_entry.id   e8d581b3a8816cf415f666a890e49dff
#
_cell.length_a   1.000
_cell.length_b   1.000
_cell.length_c   1.000
_cell.angle_alpha   90.00
_cell.angle_beta   90.00
_cell.angle_gamma   90.00
#
_symmetry.space_group_name_H-M   'P 1'
#
loop_
_entity.id
_entity.type
_entity.pdbx_description
1 polymer ?
#
loop_
_entity_poly.entity_id
_entity_poly.type
_entity_poly.pdbx_seq_one_letter_code
_entity_poly.pdbx_strand_id
1 'polypeptide(L)'
;MKRGKKLFTYLLILVMLLANTVTGVAAELDEPLQEATQIVHEDGSGLLSEGGLLEASDAVADSSYDHSHDTAIVAAMEKLQDTIDVTGYGLTRTNVGDVIHGILNMNPQLFYVSGGFRYYLDNQSNVTKLIITYNYTKAQITSMKAEIDAEVAKMEAAIDTTGLSDVEIALAYHDYLVTDVTYDYENYLSNSLSSDDYNIYGTLVKKKAVCQGYA
;
A
#
# COMPACT_ATOMS: atom_id res chain seq x y z
N MET A 1 -12.21 -13.83 28.23
CA MET A 1 -12.16 -12.41 27.91
C MET A 1 -10.81 -12.05 27.27
N LYS A 2 -10.51 -12.56 26.03
CA LYS A 2 -9.23 -12.34 25.32
C LYS A 2 -9.42 -12.29 23.79
N ARG A 3 -10.62 -11.95 23.28
CA ARG A 3 -10.92 -12.05 21.84
C ARG A 3 -10.64 -10.77 21.05
N GLY A 4 -10.83 -9.57 21.61
CA GLY A 4 -10.64 -8.30 20.89
C GLY A 4 -9.16 -7.96 20.62
N LYS A 5 -8.28 -8.18 21.58
CA LYS A 5 -6.82 -8.00 21.39
C LYS A 5 -6.24 -8.89 20.28
N LYS A 6 -6.90 -10.03 20.01
CA LYS A 6 -6.41 -10.97 19.00
C LYS A 6 -6.75 -10.55 17.57
N LEU A 7 -7.85 -9.82 17.33
CA LEU A 7 -8.28 -9.52 15.97
C LEU A 7 -7.44 -8.40 15.34
N PHE A 8 -7.15 -7.35 16.10
CA PHE A 8 -6.29 -6.25 15.63
C PHE A 8 -4.81 -6.67 15.59
N THR A 9 -4.36 -7.39 16.61
CA THR A 9 -3.03 -8.02 16.61
C THR A 9 -2.89 -9.06 15.50
N TYR A 10 -3.95 -9.79 15.14
CA TYR A 10 -3.93 -10.71 14.00
C TYR A 10 -3.94 -9.98 12.68
N LEU A 11 -4.56 -8.80 12.56
CA LEU A 11 -4.51 -7.98 11.36
C LEU A 11 -3.12 -7.37 11.15
N LEU A 12 -2.47 -6.91 12.23
CA LEU A 12 -1.08 -6.40 12.18
C LEU A 12 -0.03 -7.53 12.18
N ILE A 13 -0.24 -8.62 12.92
CA ILE A 13 0.70 -9.76 13.01
C ILE A 13 0.59 -10.69 11.80
N LEU A 14 -0.55 -10.79 11.15
CA LEU A 14 -0.66 -11.53 9.89
C LEU A 14 0.23 -10.93 8.80
N VAL A 15 0.54 -9.64 8.91
CA VAL A 15 1.49 -8.92 8.05
C VAL A 15 2.95 -9.18 8.45
N MET A 16 3.25 -9.50 9.72
CA MET A 16 4.64 -9.65 10.22
C MET A 16 5.16 -11.08 10.33
N LEU A 17 4.33 -12.12 10.32
CA LEU A 17 4.74 -13.49 10.64
C LEU A 17 5.05 -14.41 9.46
N LEU A 18 5.10 -13.89 8.22
CA LEU A 18 5.55 -14.66 7.04
C LEU A 18 7.01 -14.40 6.64
N ALA A 19 7.80 -13.78 7.50
CA ALA A 19 9.18 -13.37 7.20
C ALA A 19 10.28 -14.35 7.61
N ASN A 20 9.99 -15.64 7.85
CA ASN A 20 11.08 -16.60 8.08
C ASN A 20 10.79 -17.98 7.50
N THR A 21 11.77 -18.39 6.72
CA THR A 21 12.06 -19.68 6.09
C THR A 21 11.54 -19.89 4.67
N VAL A 22 12.39 -19.61 3.69
CA VAL A 22 12.83 -20.62 2.71
C VAL A 22 14.15 -20.15 2.08
N THR A 23 15.24 -20.81 2.42
CA THR A 23 16.44 -20.89 1.61
C THR A 23 16.16 -21.88 0.49
N GLY A 24 16.23 -21.47 -0.77
CA GLY A 24 16.04 -22.38 -1.89
C GLY A 24 16.44 -21.75 -3.22
N VAL A 25 17.70 -21.98 -3.59
CA VAL A 25 18.24 -22.19 -4.94
C VAL A 25 17.67 -21.28 -6.05
N ALA A 26 18.46 -20.30 -6.46
CA ALA A 26 18.36 -19.67 -7.75
C ALA A 26 18.59 -20.72 -8.86
N ALA A 27 17.55 -21.05 -9.59
CA ALA A 27 17.66 -21.65 -10.91
C ALA A 27 17.54 -20.51 -11.91
N GLU A 28 18.66 -20.15 -12.46
CA GLU A 28 18.82 -19.28 -13.61
C GLU A 28 18.18 -20.00 -14.81
N LEU A 29 16.95 -19.64 -15.14
CA LEU A 29 16.33 -20.04 -16.42
C LEU A 29 16.49 -18.87 -17.36
N ASP A 30 17.50 -18.97 -18.18
CA ASP A 30 17.74 -18.13 -19.36
C ASP A 30 16.72 -18.54 -20.45
N GLU A 31 15.46 -18.14 -20.28
CA GLU A 31 14.46 -18.18 -21.35
C GLU A 31 14.54 -16.85 -22.11
N PRO A 32 14.64 -16.87 -23.44
CA PRO A 32 14.64 -15.65 -24.21
C PRO A 32 13.30 -14.93 -23.98
N LEU A 33 13.39 -13.75 -23.35
CA LEU A 33 12.27 -12.86 -23.12
C LEU A 33 11.54 -12.65 -24.46
N GLN A 34 10.31 -13.15 -24.57
CA GLN A 34 9.41 -12.71 -25.64
C GLN A 34 9.37 -11.20 -25.55
N GLU A 35 9.79 -10.52 -26.62
CA GLU A 35 9.85 -9.07 -26.67
C GLU A 35 8.51 -8.49 -26.26
N ALA A 36 8.47 -7.85 -25.11
CA ALA A 36 7.33 -7.08 -24.67
C ALA A 36 7.16 -5.93 -25.66
N THR A 37 6.07 -5.93 -26.37
CA THR A 37 5.85 -5.08 -27.54
C THR A 37 5.67 -3.62 -27.16
N GLN A 38 5.37 -3.30 -25.89
CA GLN A 38 5.15 -1.93 -25.46
C GLN A 38 5.37 -1.76 -23.94
N ILE A 39 6.09 -0.70 -23.57
CA ILE A 39 6.16 -0.20 -22.18
C ILE A 39 5.19 0.97 -22.05
N VAL A 40 4.30 0.90 -21.06
CA VAL A 40 3.37 1.98 -20.72
C VAL A 40 3.73 2.55 -19.36
N HIS A 41 3.54 3.86 -19.20
CA HIS A 41 3.79 4.59 -17.95
C HIS A 41 2.45 4.99 -17.33
N GLU A 42 2.28 4.69 -16.05
CA GLU A 42 1.26 5.25 -15.20
C GLU A 42 1.92 6.24 -14.25
N ASP A 43 1.40 7.45 -14.17
CA ASP A 43 2.02 8.57 -13.45
C ASP A 43 1.60 8.68 -11.99
N GLY A 44 0.70 7.82 -11.53
CA GLY A 44 0.19 7.84 -10.17
C GLY A 44 -0.86 8.92 -9.90
N SER A 45 -1.31 9.66 -10.91
CA SER A 45 -2.31 10.72 -10.76
C SER A 45 -3.64 10.21 -10.20
N GLY A 46 -3.95 8.93 -10.39
CA GLY A 46 -5.12 8.27 -9.79
C GLY A 46 -5.08 8.21 -8.26
N LEU A 47 -3.90 8.25 -7.64
CA LEU A 47 -3.74 8.30 -6.18
C LEU A 47 -3.90 9.73 -5.63
N LEU A 48 -3.66 10.74 -6.46
CA LEU A 48 -3.58 12.13 -6.05
C LEU A 48 -4.69 13.00 -6.66
N SER A 49 -5.75 12.42 -7.25
CA SER A 49 -6.79 13.22 -7.88
C SER A 49 -7.47 14.12 -6.86
N GLU A 50 -7.24 15.42 -7.03
CA GLU A 50 -7.81 16.47 -6.19
C GLU A 50 -9.32 16.34 -6.06
N GLY A 51 -9.79 16.34 -4.80
CA GLY A 51 -11.06 16.95 -4.43
C GLY A 51 -12.34 16.27 -4.85
N GLY A 52 -12.34 15.05 -5.30
CA GLY A 52 -13.52 14.22 -5.24
C GLY A 52 -13.66 13.69 -3.82
N LEU A 53 -14.67 14.14 -3.04
CA LEU A 53 -15.34 13.14 -2.20
C LEU A 53 -15.40 11.91 -3.11
N LEU A 54 -14.74 10.84 -2.69
CA LEU A 54 -15.06 9.53 -3.22
C LEU A 54 -16.53 9.30 -2.81
N GLU A 55 -17.46 9.87 -3.59
CA GLU A 55 -18.63 9.08 -3.86
C GLU A 55 -17.96 7.74 -4.17
N ALA A 56 -18.31 6.74 -3.36
CA ALA A 56 -18.10 5.37 -3.79
C ALA A 56 -18.70 5.36 -5.20
N SER A 57 -17.91 5.85 -6.17
CA SER A 57 -18.21 5.57 -7.53
C SER A 57 -18.19 4.07 -7.45
N ASP A 58 -19.32 3.47 -7.76
CA ASP A 58 -19.38 2.17 -8.37
C ASP A 58 -18.39 2.26 -9.55
N ALA A 59 -17.07 2.32 -9.24
CA ALA A 59 -16.05 1.83 -10.11
C ALA A 59 -16.53 0.41 -10.30
N VAL A 60 -17.21 0.19 -11.40
CA VAL A 60 -17.59 -1.13 -11.85
C VAL A 60 -16.25 -1.83 -11.86
N ALA A 61 -15.99 -2.53 -10.75
CA ALA A 61 -14.79 -3.32 -10.60
C ALA A 61 -14.79 -4.12 -11.87
N ASP A 62 -13.80 -3.94 -12.73
CA ASP A 62 -13.71 -4.71 -13.97
C ASP A 62 -13.78 -6.16 -13.51
N SER A 63 -14.95 -6.74 -13.64
CA SER A 63 -15.30 -8.06 -13.09
C SER A 63 -14.46 -9.17 -13.73
N SER A 64 -13.51 -8.79 -14.58
CA SER A 64 -12.58 -9.69 -15.27
C SER A 64 -11.28 -9.94 -14.48
N TYR A 65 -10.91 -9.08 -13.51
CA TYR A 65 -9.70 -9.28 -12.71
C TYR A 65 -9.97 -10.18 -11.50
N ASP A 66 -9.14 -11.19 -11.34
CA ASP A 66 -9.20 -12.09 -10.19
C ASP A 66 -8.34 -11.55 -9.04
N HIS A 67 -8.98 -10.94 -8.04
CA HIS A 67 -8.33 -10.41 -6.85
C HIS A 67 -7.58 -11.45 -5.99
N SER A 68 -7.69 -12.75 -6.31
CA SER A 68 -6.88 -13.79 -5.65
C SER A 68 -5.37 -13.58 -5.85
N HIS A 69 -4.97 -12.83 -6.88
CA HIS A 69 -3.59 -12.48 -7.18
C HIS A 69 -3.04 -11.29 -6.39
N ASP A 70 -3.88 -10.47 -5.76
CA ASP A 70 -3.46 -9.28 -5.02
C ASP A 70 -2.40 -9.60 -3.98
N THR A 71 -2.58 -10.69 -3.22
CA THR A 71 -1.62 -11.12 -2.20
C THR A 71 -0.22 -11.41 -2.78
N ALA A 72 -0.16 -11.95 -3.99
CA ALA A 72 1.12 -12.24 -4.64
C ALA A 72 1.82 -10.95 -5.07
N ILE A 73 1.08 -9.97 -5.59
CA ILE A 73 1.60 -8.64 -5.96
C ILE A 73 2.10 -7.90 -4.72
N VAL A 74 1.31 -7.86 -3.65
CA VAL A 74 1.69 -7.27 -2.35
C VAL A 74 2.97 -7.91 -1.81
N ALA A 75 3.04 -9.25 -1.78
CA ALA A 75 4.23 -9.97 -1.29
C ALA A 75 5.48 -9.70 -2.13
N ALA A 76 5.34 -9.47 -3.44
CA ALA A 76 6.45 -9.07 -4.30
C ALA A 76 6.93 -7.64 -3.99
N MET A 77 5.99 -6.70 -3.79
CA MET A 77 6.30 -5.32 -3.39
C MET A 77 6.95 -5.27 -1.99
N GLU A 78 6.50 -6.09 -1.05
CA GLU A 78 7.11 -6.20 0.30
C GLU A 78 8.56 -6.72 0.25
N LYS A 79 8.86 -7.58 -0.71
CA LYS A 79 10.23 -8.05 -0.98
C LYS A 79 11.08 -7.05 -1.77
N LEU A 80 10.52 -5.89 -2.11
CA LEU A 80 11.15 -4.85 -2.91
C LEU A 80 11.58 -5.35 -4.29
N GLN A 81 10.74 -6.18 -4.93
CA GLN A 81 10.95 -6.56 -6.31
C GLN A 81 10.58 -5.38 -7.21
N ASP A 82 11.50 -4.94 -8.04
CA ASP A 82 11.31 -3.86 -9.00
C ASP A 82 10.61 -4.33 -10.29
N THR A 83 10.59 -5.64 -10.52
CA THR A 83 9.89 -6.28 -11.63
C THR A 83 9.07 -7.45 -11.13
N ILE A 84 7.77 -7.44 -11.41
CA ILE A 84 6.82 -8.48 -10.97
C ILE A 84 6.21 -9.10 -12.23
N ASP A 85 6.36 -10.41 -12.39
CA ASP A 85 5.65 -11.15 -13.44
C ASP A 85 4.18 -11.34 -13.02
N VAL A 86 3.29 -10.86 -13.87
CA VAL A 86 1.83 -10.94 -13.68
C VAL A 86 1.14 -11.60 -14.86
N THR A 87 1.90 -12.37 -15.63
CA THR A 87 1.36 -13.11 -16.79
C THR A 87 0.23 -14.02 -16.34
N GLY A 88 -0.91 -13.89 -16.97
CA GLY A 88 -2.09 -14.70 -16.65
C GLY A 88 -2.91 -14.24 -15.44
N TYR A 89 -2.57 -13.10 -14.80
CA TYR A 89 -3.36 -12.57 -13.69
C TYR A 89 -4.64 -11.84 -14.12
N GLY A 90 -4.89 -11.70 -15.42
CA GLY A 90 -6.07 -10.98 -15.93
C GLY A 90 -5.91 -9.47 -15.94
N LEU A 91 -4.70 -8.96 -15.68
CA LEU A 91 -4.41 -7.54 -15.83
C LEU A 91 -4.35 -7.16 -17.31
N THR A 92 -4.99 -6.07 -17.66
CA THR A 92 -5.05 -5.51 -18.98
C THR A 92 -4.66 -4.04 -18.96
N ARG A 93 -4.45 -3.46 -20.14
CA ARG A 93 -4.20 -2.02 -20.26
C ARG A 93 -5.30 -1.16 -19.61
N THR A 94 -6.54 -1.64 -19.57
CA THR A 94 -7.69 -0.87 -19.10
C THR A 94 -7.94 -0.98 -17.61
N ASN A 95 -7.47 -2.04 -16.93
CA ASN A 95 -7.75 -2.26 -15.52
C ASN A 95 -6.51 -2.16 -14.61
N VAL A 96 -5.31 -2.23 -15.17
CA VAL A 96 -4.08 -2.30 -14.37
C VAL A 96 -3.90 -1.09 -13.44
N GLY A 97 -4.28 0.11 -13.88
CA GLY A 97 -4.23 1.33 -13.07
C GLY A 97 -5.09 1.19 -11.83
N ASP A 98 -6.38 0.90 -12.00
CA ASP A 98 -7.35 0.77 -10.92
C ASP A 98 -6.99 -0.36 -9.95
N VAL A 99 -6.54 -1.50 -10.48
CA VAL A 99 -6.13 -2.64 -9.66
C VAL A 99 -4.91 -2.31 -8.80
N ILE A 100 -3.85 -1.74 -9.38
CA ILE A 100 -2.64 -1.41 -8.61
C ILE A 100 -2.91 -0.31 -7.59
N HIS A 101 -3.65 0.74 -7.95
CA HIS A 101 -4.03 1.78 -7.01
C HIS A 101 -4.94 1.22 -5.90
N GLY A 102 -5.88 0.34 -6.23
CA GLY A 102 -6.69 -0.37 -5.23
C GLY A 102 -5.85 -1.20 -4.27
N ILE A 103 -4.85 -1.95 -4.78
CA ILE A 103 -3.90 -2.69 -3.94
C ILE A 103 -3.14 -1.75 -3.00
N LEU A 104 -2.60 -0.63 -3.50
CA LEU A 104 -1.85 0.32 -2.67
C LEU A 104 -2.73 0.96 -1.60
N ASN A 105 -3.96 1.35 -1.94
CA ASN A 105 -4.91 1.94 -0.99
C ASN A 105 -5.33 0.97 0.13
N MET A 106 -5.46 -0.32 -0.20
CA MET A 106 -5.82 -1.35 0.79
C MET A 106 -4.63 -1.88 1.59
N ASN A 107 -3.40 -1.46 1.26
CA ASN A 107 -2.18 -1.95 1.88
C ASN A 107 -1.27 -0.80 2.33
N PRO A 108 -1.67 -0.03 3.37
CA PRO A 108 -0.93 1.14 3.82
C PRO A 108 0.51 0.84 4.26
N GLN A 109 0.83 -0.43 4.58
CA GLN A 109 2.19 -0.87 4.86
C GLN A 109 3.12 -0.76 3.65
N LEU A 110 2.60 -0.57 2.43
CA LEU A 110 3.35 -0.32 1.21
C LEU A 110 3.63 1.17 0.96
N PHE A 111 3.59 2.01 1.98
CA PHE A 111 3.77 3.46 1.94
C PHE A 111 5.02 3.94 1.16
N TYR A 112 5.97 3.07 0.99
CA TYR A 112 7.23 3.32 0.28
C TYR A 112 7.17 3.03 -1.22
N VAL A 113 6.06 2.46 -1.72
CA VAL A 113 5.85 2.23 -3.14
C VAL A 113 5.40 3.52 -3.80
N SER A 114 5.99 3.87 -4.94
CA SER A 114 5.54 5.00 -5.74
C SER A 114 4.16 4.73 -6.33
N GLY A 115 3.29 5.75 -6.36
CA GLY A 115 2.02 5.66 -7.06
C GLY A 115 2.18 5.51 -8.59
N GLY A 116 3.30 5.97 -9.15
CA GLY A 116 3.62 5.79 -10.56
C GLY A 116 4.36 4.47 -10.81
N PHE A 117 3.93 3.74 -11.82
CA PHE A 117 4.54 2.48 -12.23
C PHE A 117 4.53 2.34 -13.75
N ARG A 118 5.22 1.33 -14.26
CA ARG A 118 5.26 0.97 -15.68
C ARG A 118 4.85 -0.48 -15.84
N TYR A 119 4.43 -0.86 -17.04
CA TYR A 119 4.09 -2.24 -17.33
C TYR A 119 4.37 -2.62 -18.78
N TYR A 120 4.53 -3.91 -19.01
CA TYR A 120 4.69 -4.49 -20.33
C TYR A 120 3.39 -5.12 -20.80
N LEU A 121 3.08 -4.92 -22.07
CA LEU A 121 1.92 -5.52 -22.73
C LEU A 121 2.35 -6.61 -23.72
N ASP A 122 1.55 -7.66 -23.81
CA ASP A 122 1.60 -8.60 -24.94
C ASP A 122 0.83 -8.06 -26.16
N ASN A 123 0.81 -8.83 -27.23
CA ASN A 123 0.11 -8.48 -28.47
C ASN A 123 -1.43 -8.44 -28.34
N GLN A 124 -1.98 -8.90 -27.23
CA GLN A 124 -3.40 -8.93 -26.91
C GLN A 124 -3.80 -7.86 -25.90
N SER A 125 -2.88 -6.95 -25.56
CA SER A 125 -3.04 -5.90 -24.53
C SER A 125 -3.19 -6.42 -23.11
N ASN A 126 -2.74 -7.66 -22.83
CA ASN A 126 -2.61 -8.14 -21.46
C ASN A 126 -1.30 -7.65 -20.85
N VAL A 127 -1.33 -7.32 -19.57
CA VAL A 127 -0.13 -6.96 -18.81
C VAL A 127 0.61 -8.23 -18.42
N THR A 128 1.89 -8.29 -18.78
CA THR A 128 2.75 -9.44 -18.47
C THR A 128 3.71 -9.17 -17.35
N LYS A 129 4.15 -7.92 -17.18
CA LYS A 129 5.07 -7.51 -16.11
C LYS A 129 4.70 -6.13 -15.59
N LEU A 130 4.87 -5.93 -14.29
CA LEU A 130 4.84 -4.64 -13.63
C LEU A 130 6.27 -4.22 -13.31
N ILE A 131 6.57 -2.93 -13.48
CA ILE A 131 7.84 -2.31 -13.07
C ILE A 131 7.52 -1.31 -11.98
N ILE A 132 7.88 -1.66 -10.77
CA ILE A 132 7.58 -0.91 -9.56
C ILE A 132 8.74 0.01 -9.20
N THR A 133 8.42 1.21 -8.78
CA THR A 133 9.38 2.18 -8.26
C THR A 133 9.16 2.38 -6.77
N TYR A 134 10.24 2.48 -6.02
CA TYR A 134 10.22 2.70 -4.58
C TYR A 134 10.76 4.09 -4.26
N ASN A 135 10.08 4.83 -3.39
CA ASN A 135 10.44 6.21 -3.02
C ASN A 135 11.68 6.27 -2.13
N TYR A 136 12.05 5.15 -1.50
CA TYR A 136 13.13 5.07 -0.52
C TYR A 136 14.04 3.88 -0.76
N THR A 137 15.26 3.95 -0.28
CA THR A 137 16.19 2.81 -0.27
C THR A 137 15.73 1.74 0.74
N LYS A 138 16.18 0.51 0.55
CA LYS A 138 15.88 -0.60 1.48
C LYS A 138 16.24 -0.27 2.94
N ALA A 139 17.37 0.41 3.18
CA ALA A 139 17.78 0.79 4.52
C ALA A 139 16.83 1.84 5.13
N GLN A 140 16.40 2.83 4.35
CA GLN A 140 15.42 3.82 4.78
C GLN A 140 14.08 3.15 5.09
N ILE A 141 13.58 2.27 4.22
CA ILE A 141 12.32 1.53 4.43
C ILE A 141 12.38 0.74 5.75
N THR A 142 13.51 0.07 6.03
CA THR A 142 13.69 -0.67 7.28
C THR A 142 13.63 0.24 8.51
N SER A 143 14.29 1.41 8.47
CA SER A 143 14.24 2.39 9.55
C SER A 143 12.83 2.95 9.75
N MET A 144 12.19 3.37 8.65
CA MET A 144 10.85 3.95 8.67
C MET A 144 9.80 2.97 9.22
N LYS A 145 9.89 1.67 8.85
CA LYS A 145 9.02 0.63 9.42
C LYS A 145 9.20 0.50 10.92
N ALA A 146 10.44 0.49 11.41
CA ALA A 146 10.71 0.41 12.84
C ALA A 146 10.19 1.65 13.60
N GLU A 147 10.22 2.83 12.99
CA GLU A 147 9.66 4.06 13.55
C GLU A 147 8.13 3.99 13.61
N ILE A 148 7.47 3.50 12.55
CA ILE A 148 6.02 3.26 12.54
C ILE A 148 5.63 2.27 13.65
N ASP A 149 6.34 1.14 13.76
CA ASP A 149 6.07 0.12 14.79
C ASP A 149 6.18 0.70 16.20
N ALA A 150 7.16 1.58 16.43
CA ALA A 150 7.34 2.25 17.70
C ALA A 150 6.18 3.22 18.02
N GLU A 151 5.68 3.97 17.04
CA GLU A 151 4.54 4.86 17.22
C GLU A 151 3.22 4.08 17.43
N VAL A 152 3.02 2.98 16.69
CA VAL A 152 1.88 2.07 16.90
C VAL A 152 1.90 1.52 18.34
N ALA A 153 3.07 1.06 18.82
CA ALA A 153 3.20 0.55 20.17
C ALA A 153 2.89 1.62 21.24
N LYS A 154 3.27 2.89 21.00
CA LYS A 154 2.91 4.01 21.88
C LYS A 154 1.40 4.26 21.89
N MET A 155 0.78 4.27 20.72
CA MET A 155 -0.67 4.44 20.56
C MET A 155 -1.44 3.33 21.28
N GLU A 156 -1.04 2.06 21.08
CA GLU A 156 -1.63 0.92 21.76
C GLU A 156 -1.49 0.97 23.29
N ALA A 157 -0.34 1.47 23.77
CA ALA A 157 -0.12 1.64 25.21
C ALA A 157 -0.92 2.80 25.81
N ALA A 158 -1.27 3.81 25.03
CA ALA A 158 -2.03 4.97 25.47
C ALA A 158 -3.54 4.72 25.54
N ILE A 159 -4.05 3.73 24.78
CA ILE A 159 -5.48 3.45 24.66
C ILE A 159 -5.85 2.22 25.48
N ASP A 160 -6.66 2.42 26.54
CA ASP A 160 -7.23 1.30 27.29
C ASP A 160 -8.47 0.75 26.55
N THR A 161 -8.30 -0.40 25.92
CA THR A 161 -9.37 -1.09 25.18
C THR A 161 -10.15 -2.09 26.03
N THR A 162 -9.95 -2.10 27.37
CA THR A 162 -10.57 -3.08 28.27
C THR A 162 -12.06 -2.88 28.35
N GLY A 163 -12.82 -3.88 27.91
CA GLY A 163 -14.30 -3.88 27.94
C GLY A 163 -14.98 -3.08 26.85
N LEU A 164 -14.23 -2.50 25.93
CA LEU A 164 -14.76 -1.78 24.78
C LEU A 164 -15.25 -2.75 23.69
N SER A 165 -16.29 -2.38 22.97
CA SER A 165 -16.71 -2.99 21.71
C SER A 165 -15.75 -2.62 20.57
N ASP A 166 -15.80 -3.35 19.45
CA ASP A 166 -14.94 -3.07 18.28
C ASP A 166 -15.15 -1.65 17.75
N VAL A 167 -16.37 -1.12 17.79
CA VAL A 167 -16.69 0.26 17.39
C VAL A 167 -16.06 1.29 18.34
N GLU A 168 -16.12 1.06 19.65
CA GLU A 168 -15.52 1.94 20.65
C GLU A 168 -13.99 1.90 20.56
N ILE A 169 -13.40 0.75 20.24
CA ILE A 169 -11.98 0.61 19.99
C ILE A 169 -11.59 1.43 18.75
N ALA A 170 -12.32 1.28 17.65
CA ALA A 170 -12.05 2.05 16.41
C ALA A 170 -12.16 3.56 16.66
N LEU A 171 -13.16 4.00 17.43
CA LEU A 171 -13.33 5.40 17.82
C LEU A 171 -12.16 5.91 18.68
N ALA A 172 -11.70 5.11 19.63
CA ALA A 172 -10.57 5.49 20.48
C ALA A 172 -9.27 5.67 19.67
N TYR A 173 -9.00 4.82 18.69
CA TYR A 173 -7.88 5.00 17.78
C TYR A 173 -8.06 6.22 16.87
N HIS A 174 -9.26 6.44 16.34
CA HIS A 174 -9.58 7.65 15.58
C HIS A 174 -9.31 8.91 16.41
N ASP A 175 -9.84 8.98 17.63
CA ASP A 175 -9.69 10.14 18.51
C ASP A 175 -8.23 10.39 18.89
N TYR A 176 -7.45 9.33 19.06
CA TYR A 176 -6.00 9.45 19.27
C TYR A 176 -5.35 10.11 18.05
N LEU A 177 -5.62 9.62 16.84
CA LEU A 177 -5.03 10.15 15.61
C LEU A 177 -5.42 11.61 15.36
N VAL A 178 -6.70 11.98 15.46
CA VAL A 178 -7.13 13.36 15.21
C VAL A 178 -6.62 14.36 16.26
N THR A 179 -6.22 13.87 17.44
CA THR A 179 -5.64 14.71 18.50
C THR A 179 -4.13 14.87 18.32
N ASP A 180 -3.45 13.84 17.80
CA ASP A 180 -1.99 13.76 17.74
C ASP A 180 -1.42 14.24 16.39
N VAL A 181 -2.24 14.23 15.32
CA VAL A 181 -1.83 14.55 13.95
C VAL A 181 -2.37 15.91 13.52
N THR A 182 -1.52 16.71 12.91
CA THR A 182 -1.89 18.02 12.36
C THR A 182 -2.12 17.91 10.86
N TYR A 183 -3.24 18.47 10.35
CA TYR A 183 -3.47 18.56 8.92
C TYR A 183 -2.47 19.53 8.27
N ASP A 184 -1.77 19.10 7.22
CA ASP A 184 -0.76 19.93 6.55
C ASP A 184 -1.35 20.92 5.58
N TYR A 185 -2.14 21.84 6.11
CA TYR A 185 -2.85 22.83 5.33
C TYR A 185 -1.93 23.85 4.66
N GLU A 186 -0.81 24.17 5.29
CA GLU A 186 0.17 25.13 4.77
C GLU A 186 0.84 24.60 3.48
N ASN A 187 1.35 23.37 3.52
CA ASN A 187 1.94 22.74 2.35
C ASN A 187 0.89 22.38 1.30
N TYR A 188 -0.34 22.07 1.72
CA TYR A 188 -1.46 21.88 0.81
C TYR A 188 -1.74 23.15 0.00
N LEU A 189 -1.87 24.31 0.64
CA LEU A 189 -2.14 25.59 -0.05
C LEU A 189 -0.98 26.05 -0.95
N SER A 190 0.26 25.76 -0.54
CA SER A 190 1.48 26.13 -1.31
C SER A 190 1.86 25.11 -2.38
N ASN A 191 1.08 24.04 -2.55
CA ASN A 191 1.35 22.93 -3.45
C ASN A 191 2.75 22.33 -3.25
N SER A 192 3.15 22.14 -1.99
CA SER A 192 4.47 21.65 -1.59
C SER A 192 4.41 20.37 -0.74
N LEU A 193 3.29 19.62 -0.84
CA LEU A 193 3.14 18.33 -0.19
C LEU A 193 4.18 17.32 -0.66
N SER A 194 4.65 16.50 0.24
CA SER A 194 5.54 15.37 -0.02
C SER A 194 4.74 14.06 -0.09
N SER A 195 5.35 12.98 -0.56
CA SER A 195 4.73 11.65 -0.53
C SER A 195 4.36 11.17 0.87
N ASP A 196 5.05 11.66 1.90
CA ASP A 196 4.77 11.28 3.28
C ASP A 196 3.47 11.87 3.80
N ASP A 197 3.06 13.03 3.29
CA ASP A 197 1.81 13.67 3.71
C ASP A 197 0.56 12.86 3.32
N TYR A 198 0.72 11.89 2.42
CA TYR A 198 -0.33 11.02 1.91
C TYR A 198 -0.30 9.59 2.45
N ASN A 199 0.55 9.29 3.46
CA ASN A 199 0.75 7.92 3.90
C ASN A 199 0.90 7.79 5.43
N ILE A 200 0.94 6.54 5.91
CA ILE A 200 1.02 6.22 7.33
C ILE A 200 2.29 6.73 8.02
N TYR A 201 3.39 6.94 7.29
CA TYR A 201 4.62 7.47 7.88
C TYR A 201 4.47 8.95 8.25
N GLY A 202 3.86 9.73 7.37
CA GLY A 202 3.50 11.12 7.68
C GLY A 202 2.57 11.22 8.88
N THR A 203 1.52 10.41 8.89
CA THR A 203 0.55 10.40 9.97
C THR A 203 1.15 9.96 11.30
N LEU A 204 1.76 8.77 11.35
CA LEU A 204 2.17 8.16 12.61
C LEU A 204 3.51 8.70 13.12
N VAL A 205 4.47 9.00 12.25
CA VAL A 205 5.82 9.39 12.65
C VAL A 205 6.01 10.91 12.59
N LYS A 206 5.64 11.54 11.47
CA LYS A 206 5.78 12.99 11.32
C LYS A 206 4.68 13.78 11.99
N LYS A 207 3.58 13.14 12.38
CA LYS A 207 2.40 13.76 12.99
C LYS A 207 1.80 14.87 12.11
N LYS A 208 1.96 14.73 10.80
CA LYS A 208 1.52 15.71 9.82
C LYS A 208 1.11 14.99 8.53
N ALA A 209 -0.13 15.20 8.07
CA ALA A 209 -0.67 14.54 6.91
C ALA A 209 -1.83 15.32 6.28
N VAL A 210 -2.23 14.94 5.08
CA VAL A 210 -3.48 15.37 4.45
C VAL A 210 -4.50 14.22 4.44
N CYS A 211 -5.66 14.40 3.82
CA CYS A 211 -6.81 13.49 3.88
C CYS A 211 -6.43 12.00 3.70
N GLN A 212 -5.66 11.66 2.68
CA GLN A 212 -5.27 10.26 2.41
C GLN A 212 -4.35 9.69 3.50
N GLY A 213 -3.52 10.50 4.13
CA GLY A 213 -2.66 10.05 5.24
C GLY A 213 -3.47 9.70 6.50
N TYR A 214 -4.67 10.28 6.66
CA TYR A 214 -5.59 9.96 7.78
C TYR A 214 -6.45 8.72 7.50
N ALA A 215 -6.70 8.38 6.23
CA ALA A 215 -7.55 7.27 5.82
C ALA A 215 -6.80 5.92 5.85
#